data_010b0d73ecf922807b7e4669e0e51a63
#
_entry.id   010b0d73ecf922807b7e4669e0e51a63
#
_cell.length_a   1.000
_cell.length_b   1.000
_cell.length_c   1.000
_cell.angle_alpha   90.00
_cell.angle_beta   90.00
_cell.angle_gamma   90.00
#
_symmetry.space_group_name_H-M   'P 1'
#
loop_
_entity.id
_entity.type
_entity.pdbx_description
1 polymer ?
#
loop_
_entity_poly.entity_id
_entity_poly.type
_entity_poly.pdbx_seq_one_letter_code
_entity_poly.pdbx_strand_id
1 'polypeptide(L)'
;AGKNESDPETGNLTGGLEGRDTEVQGKTTRQVMKDLAESRPSLGYAPTRDLPKLTAGDQMGVHYSGQSQISIGARFAYEAARLAGKDTGSVRSGRYDLPLGSPDAWMNRKMPGKNVCVWNVASSVKPSLVSGGVKLFGIRVEDPAVKTVIVRSKGSSGDRLVIGPGGIRLAEGKNLQLRTNVQLAGRQSWNIPGGSAVEIKPSPVQEKAMPVRLSGQAEVHVTQAEGGGETVEAARVVLEQVLPSALKCSWTLSGKVEMTLKGMEGKAVNLGKVFVKQGAVLNLNGSRPVAGSVVNQGGMVNP
;
A
#
# COMPACT_ATOMS: atom_id res chain seq x y z
N ALA A 1 23.89 -19.33 -30.07
CA ALA A 1 23.34 -17.98 -29.92
C ALA A 1 21.87 -18.12 -29.52
N GLY A 2 21.58 -18.05 -28.23
CA GLY A 2 20.20 -18.08 -27.75
C GLY A 2 19.51 -16.76 -28.09
N LYS A 3 18.29 -16.83 -28.58
CA LYS A 3 17.46 -15.65 -28.81
C LYS A 3 17.19 -14.98 -27.46
N ASN A 4 17.41 -13.67 -27.41
CA ASN A 4 16.99 -12.86 -26.28
C ASN A 4 15.44 -12.75 -26.33
N GLU A 5 14.75 -13.52 -25.51
CA GLU A 5 13.31 -13.43 -25.39
C GLU A 5 12.98 -12.47 -24.22
N SER A 6 11.99 -11.60 -24.42
CA SER A 6 11.45 -10.75 -23.37
C SER A 6 10.62 -11.58 -22.40
N ASP A 7 10.78 -11.37 -21.11
CA ASP A 7 9.89 -11.94 -20.09
C ASP A 7 8.49 -11.30 -20.26
N PRO A 8 7.46 -12.06 -20.60
CA PRO A 8 6.11 -11.52 -20.85
C PRO A 8 5.45 -10.88 -19.62
N GLU A 9 5.91 -11.23 -18.40
CA GLU A 9 5.36 -10.64 -17.18
C GLU A 9 6.01 -9.30 -16.81
N THR A 10 7.27 -9.09 -17.18
CA THR A 10 8.03 -7.90 -16.78
C THR A 10 8.49 -7.06 -17.96
N GLY A 11 8.36 -7.54 -19.19
CA GLY A 11 8.89 -6.91 -20.39
C GLY A 11 10.42 -6.86 -20.45
N ASN A 12 11.11 -7.55 -19.55
CA ASN A 12 12.55 -7.55 -19.45
C ASN A 12 13.17 -8.63 -20.36
N LEU A 13 14.32 -8.31 -20.94
CA LEU A 13 15.08 -9.28 -21.71
C LEU A 13 15.63 -10.39 -20.79
N THR A 14 15.42 -11.63 -21.16
CA THR A 14 15.83 -12.83 -20.40
C THR A 14 17.14 -13.41 -20.91
N GLY A 15 18.11 -12.57 -21.28
CA GLY A 15 19.33 -12.99 -21.97
C GLY A 15 20.62 -13.09 -21.15
N GLY A 16 20.62 -12.67 -19.88
CA GLY A 16 21.79 -12.72 -19.01
C GLY A 16 21.88 -14.01 -18.18
N LEU A 17 23.01 -14.22 -17.52
CA LEU A 17 23.22 -15.34 -16.60
C LEU A 17 22.13 -15.44 -15.51
N GLU A 18 21.50 -14.31 -15.16
CA GLU A 18 20.35 -14.25 -14.24
C GLU A 18 19.02 -14.55 -14.89
N GLY A 19 18.93 -14.51 -16.23
CA GLY A 19 17.69 -14.70 -17.00
C GLY A 19 17.45 -16.13 -17.45
N ARG A 20 18.43 -17.00 -17.38
CA ARG A 20 18.25 -18.41 -17.66
C ARG A 20 17.80 -19.11 -16.39
N ASP A 21 16.50 -19.18 -16.21
CA ASP A 21 15.93 -20.18 -15.32
C ASP A 21 16.22 -21.56 -15.95
N THR A 22 17.45 -22.05 -15.75
CA THR A 22 17.81 -23.42 -16.12
C THR A 22 16.97 -24.34 -15.24
N GLU A 23 16.09 -25.09 -15.89
CA GLU A 23 15.32 -26.12 -15.18
C GLU A 23 16.24 -27.26 -14.75
N VAL A 24 16.30 -27.48 -13.45
CA VAL A 24 16.90 -28.67 -12.88
C VAL A 24 15.76 -29.46 -12.22
N GLN A 25 15.51 -30.66 -12.72
CA GLN A 25 14.43 -31.53 -12.23
C GLN A 25 13.02 -30.89 -12.28
N GLY A 26 12.71 -30.15 -13.36
CA GLY A 26 11.41 -29.50 -13.54
C GLY A 26 11.19 -28.25 -12.67
N LYS A 27 12.27 -27.73 -12.06
CA LYS A 27 12.23 -26.47 -11.29
C LYS A 27 13.26 -25.50 -11.82
N THR A 28 12.91 -24.24 -11.89
CA THR A 28 13.87 -23.19 -12.20
C THR A 28 14.86 -23.02 -11.06
N THR A 29 16.10 -22.59 -11.37
CA THR A 29 17.11 -22.29 -10.33
C THR A 29 16.54 -21.39 -9.24
N ARG A 30 15.75 -20.40 -9.62
CA ARG A 30 15.10 -19.46 -8.72
C ARG A 30 14.09 -20.16 -7.79
N GLN A 31 13.32 -21.10 -8.32
CA GLN A 31 12.38 -21.88 -7.51
C GLN A 31 13.13 -22.78 -6.53
N VAL A 32 14.22 -23.39 -6.95
CA VAL A 32 15.08 -24.20 -6.07
C VAL A 32 15.66 -23.35 -4.93
N MET A 33 16.17 -22.16 -5.23
CA MET A 33 16.69 -21.23 -4.20
C MET A 33 15.61 -20.79 -3.23
N LYS A 34 14.42 -20.52 -3.72
CA LYS A 34 13.26 -20.17 -2.88
C LYS A 34 12.85 -21.32 -1.99
N ASP A 35 12.67 -22.51 -2.54
CA ASP A 35 12.31 -23.71 -1.80
C ASP A 35 13.36 -24.05 -0.73
N LEU A 36 14.64 -23.86 -1.06
CA LEU A 36 15.75 -24.08 -0.13
C LEU A 36 15.67 -23.09 1.05
N ALA A 37 15.47 -21.81 0.77
CA ALA A 37 15.30 -20.81 1.82
C ALA A 37 14.03 -21.03 2.66
N GLU A 38 12.99 -21.58 2.06
CA GLU A 38 11.76 -21.96 2.76
C GLU A 38 11.94 -23.18 3.66
N SER A 39 12.77 -24.12 3.25
CA SER A 39 13.05 -25.36 4.01
C SER A 39 14.08 -25.18 5.12
N ARG A 40 14.91 -24.15 5.05
CA ARG A 40 15.99 -23.89 6.02
C ARG A 40 15.82 -22.55 6.72
N PRO A 41 15.49 -22.50 8.02
CA PRO A 41 15.28 -21.27 8.76
C PRO A 41 16.46 -20.30 8.75
N SER A 42 17.69 -20.82 8.56
CA SER A 42 18.92 -20.02 8.51
C SER A 42 19.23 -19.40 7.15
N LEU A 43 18.42 -19.70 6.12
CA LEU A 43 18.60 -19.12 4.79
C LEU A 43 17.55 -18.07 4.51
N GLY A 44 17.98 -16.96 3.87
CA GLY A 44 17.11 -15.90 3.38
C GLY A 44 17.04 -15.91 1.86
N TYR A 45 15.94 -15.49 1.31
CA TYR A 45 15.74 -15.27 -0.11
C TYR A 45 15.07 -13.92 -0.35
N ALA A 46 15.81 -13.00 -0.98
CA ALA A 46 15.29 -11.70 -1.37
C ALA A 46 14.91 -11.74 -2.86
N PRO A 47 13.63 -11.83 -3.21
CA PRO A 47 13.20 -11.87 -4.60
C PRO A 47 13.44 -10.52 -5.26
N THR A 48 13.83 -10.55 -6.53
CA THR A 48 14.16 -9.35 -7.30
C THR A 48 13.50 -9.30 -8.68
N ARG A 49 12.74 -10.34 -9.06
CA ARG A 49 12.14 -10.45 -10.40
C ARG A 49 11.18 -9.32 -10.76
N ASP A 50 10.50 -8.77 -9.77
CA ASP A 50 9.54 -7.68 -9.91
C ASP A 50 10.19 -6.29 -9.99
N LEU A 51 11.52 -6.22 -9.88
CA LEU A 51 12.23 -4.95 -9.89
C LEU A 51 12.60 -4.53 -11.31
N PRO A 52 12.40 -3.24 -11.66
CA PRO A 52 12.79 -2.71 -12.95
C PRO A 52 14.28 -2.87 -13.23
N LYS A 53 14.60 -3.29 -14.44
CA LYS A 53 15.97 -3.31 -14.97
C LYS A 53 16.21 -2.09 -15.84
N LEU A 54 17.46 -1.84 -16.20
CA LEU A 54 17.80 -0.77 -17.12
C LEU A 54 17.11 -1.02 -18.48
N THR A 55 16.48 0.01 -19.02
CA THR A 55 15.75 -0.04 -20.29
C THR A 55 16.51 0.58 -21.45
N ALA A 56 17.69 1.15 -21.19
CA ALA A 56 18.54 1.78 -22.20
C ALA A 56 20.03 1.56 -21.90
N GLY A 57 20.85 1.63 -22.95
CA GLY A 57 22.31 1.43 -22.89
C GLY A 57 22.74 -0.02 -23.02
N ASP A 58 24.03 -0.26 -22.93
CA ASP A 58 24.67 -1.56 -23.17
C ASP A 58 24.25 -2.65 -22.19
N GLN A 59 23.71 -2.23 -21.05
CA GLN A 59 23.31 -3.09 -19.94
C GLN A 59 21.80 -3.31 -19.89
N MET A 60 21.09 -3.00 -20.97
CA MET A 60 19.65 -3.10 -21.04
C MET A 60 19.15 -4.52 -20.71
N GLY A 61 18.22 -4.61 -19.77
CA GLY A 61 17.63 -5.88 -19.34
C GLY A 61 18.51 -6.79 -18.50
N VAL A 62 19.80 -6.47 -18.31
CA VAL A 62 20.75 -7.28 -17.53
C VAL A 62 20.94 -6.71 -16.13
N HIS A 63 21.10 -5.40 -16.01
CA HIS A 63 21.35 -4.74 -14.74
C HIS A 63 20.11 -4.06 -14.18
N TYR A 64 20.00 -4.04 -12.87
CA TYR A 64 18.93 -3.33 -12.17
C TYR A 64 19.18 -1.82 -12.19
N SER A 65 18.10 -1.04 -12.29
CA SER A 65 18.17 0.42 -12.13
C SER A 65 18.67 0.81 -10.74
N GLY A 66 19.15 2.04 -10.56
CA GLY A 66 19.59 2.52 -9.24
C GLY A 66 18.52 2.39 -8.16
N GLN A 67 17.25 2.70 -8.48
CA GLN A 67 16.14 2.50 -7.56
C GLN A 67 15.91 1.03 -7.22
N SER A 68 16.05 0.15 -8.20
CA SER A 68 15.93 -1.30 -7.98
C SER A 68 17.06 -1.82 -7.09
N GLN A 69 18.28 -1.29 -7.22
CA GLN A 69 19.41 -1.66 -6.35
C GLN A 69 19.15 -1.26 -4.90
N ILE A 70 18.58 -0.07 -4.66
CA ILE A 70 18.15 0.35 -3.32
C ILE A 70 17.08 -0.61 -2.76
N SER A 71 16.11 -0.99 -3.58
CA SER A 71 15.06 -1.96 -3.18
C SER A 71 15.64 -3.34 -2.87
N ILE A 72 16.63 -3.80 -3.65
CA ILE A 72 17.35 -5.05 -3.37
C ILE A 72 18.03 -4.96 -2.01
N GLY A 73 18.75 -3.87 -1.74
CA GLY A 73 19.38 -3.64 -0.44
C GLY A 73 18.39 -3.65 0.72
N ALA A 74 17.25 -2.99 0.57
CA ALA A 74 16.18 -3.01 1.56
C ALA A 74 15.63 -4.43 1.79
N ARG A 75 15.38 -5.20 0.73
CA ARG A 75 14.91 -6.59 0.84
C ARG A 75 15.91 -7.51 1.53
N PHE A 76 17.21 -7.34 1.24
CA PHE A 76 18.26 -8.06 1.97
C PHE A 76 18.29 -7.69 3.45
N ALA A 77 18.16 -6.40 3.78
CA ALA A 77 18.11 -5.95 5.17
C ALA A 77 16.90 -6.54 5.92
N TYR A 78 15.73 -6.61 5.29
CA TYR A 78 14.54 -7.25 5.87
C TYR A 78 14.73 -8.76 6.06
N GLU A 79 15.33 -9.46 5.10
CA GLU A 79 15.66 -10.87 5.24
C GLU A 79 16.68 -11.11 6.37
N ALA A 80 17.72 -10.30 6.45
CA ALA A 80 18.68 -10.36 7.54
C ALA A 80 18.02 -10.12 8.91
N ALA A 81 17.13 -9.14 9.01
CA ALA A 81 16.37 -8.89 10.23
C ALA A 81 15.47 -10.09 10.60
N ARG A 82 14.82 -10.73 9.61
CA ARG A 82 14.05 -11.94 9.81
C ARG A 82 14.91 -13.08 10.36
N LEU A 83 16.09 -13.32 9.75
CA LEU A 83 17.04 -14.35 10.19
C LEU A 83 17.52 -14.09 11.63
N ALA A 84 17.63 -12.82 12.02
CA ALA A 84 17.93 -12.40 13.39
C ALA A 84 16.70 -12.46 14.32
N GLY A 85 15.57 -13.03 13.88
CA GLY A 85 14.36 -13.18 14.69
C GLY A 85 13.56 -11.89 14.91
N LYS A 86 13.84 -10.83 14.14
CA LYS A 86 13.08 -9.56 14.22
C LYS A 86 11.78 -9.63 13.43
N ASP A 87 10.72 -9.05 13.97
CA ASP A 87 9.47 -8.87 13.25
C ASP A 87 9.58 -7.65 12.32
N THR A 88 9.54 -7.87 11.01
CA THR A 88 9.68 -6.83 9.99
C THR A 88 8.35 -6.32 9.45
N GLY A 89 7.24 -7.03 9.70
CA GLY A 89 5.94 -6.71 9.14
C GLY A 89 5.87 -6.73 7.61
N SER A 90 6.82 -7.40 6.93
CA SER A 90 6.88 -7.40 5.47
C SER A 90 6.06 -8.51 4.85
N VAL A 91 5.32 -8.20 3.78
CA VAL A 91 4.61 -9.19 2.97
C VAL A 91 5.63 -10.02 2.18
N ARG A 92 5.39 -11.33 2.14
CA ARG A 92 6.23 -12.26 1.41
C ARG A 92 6.06 -12.08 -0.09
N SER A 93 7.13 -11.77 -0.77
CA SER A 93 7.13 -11.57 -2.20
C SER A 93 6.75 -12.86 -2.96
N GLY A 94 5.98 -12.70 -4.03
CA GLY A 94 5.50 -13.83 -4.83
C GLY A 94 4.34 -14.63 -4.22
N ARG A 95 3.85 -14.28 -3.02
CA ARG A 95 2.68 -14.91 -2.38
C ARG A 95 1.52 -13.96 -2.22
N TYR A 96 1.28 -13.17 -3.26
CA TYR A 96 0.15 -12.23 -3.32
C TYR A 96 -1.22 -12.93 -3.46
N ASP A 97 -1.22 -14.22 -3.73
CA ASP A 97 -2.39 -15.09 -3.72
C ASP A 97 -2.92 -15.37 -2.31
N LEU A 98 -2.07 -15.20 -1.29
CA LEU A 98 -2.44 -15.42 0.10
C LEU A 98 -3.03 -14.16 0.72
N PRO A 99 -4.15 -14.30 1.47
CA PRO A 99 -4.71 -13.17 2.19
C PRO A 99 -3.79 -12.69 3.31
N LEU A 100 -3.77 -11.39 3.57
CA LEU A 100 -2.98 -10.77 4.65
C LEU A 100 -3.28 -11.35 6.04
N GLY A 101 -4.44 -11.98 6.24
CA GLY A 101 -4.78 -12.72 7.47
C GLY A 101 -4.09 -14.07 7.61
N SER A 102 -3.41 -14.55 6.56
CA SER A 102 -2.64 -15.81 6.63
C SER A 102 -1.21 -15.54 7.10
N PRO A 103 -0.69 -16.28 8.08
CA PRO A 103 0.72 -16.20 8.46
C PRO A 103 1.68 -16.40 7.28
N ASP A 104 1.34 -17.26 6.34
CA ASP A 104 2.16 -17.54 5.16
C ASP A 104 2.26 -16.38 4.16
N ALA A 105 1.41 -15.36 4.28
CA ALA A 105 1.52 -14.13 3.49
C ALA A 105 2.72 -13.26 3.91
N TRP A 106 3.29 -13.49 5.09
CA TRP A 106 4.34 -12.67 5.67
C TRP A 106 5.71 -13.33 5.55
N MET A 107 6.76 -12.51 5.45
CA MET A 107 8.13 -13.02 5.24
C MET A 107 8.60 -13.96 6.35
N ASN A 108 8.23 -13.69 7.59
CA ASN A 108 8.57 -14.50 8.75
C ASN A 108 7.56 -15.62 9.06
N ARG A 109 6.57 -15.82 8.18
CA ARG A 109 5.44 -16.75 8.36
C ARG A 109 4.69 -16.57 9.69
N LYS A 110 4.65 -15.34 10.17
CA LYS A 110 3.92 -14.92 11.36
C LYS A 110 3.14 -13.66 11.07
N MET A 111 1.98 -13.54 11.67
CA MET A 111 1.27 -12.26 11.65
C MET A 111 2.14 -11.19 12.28
N PRO A 112 2.19 -9.97 11.70
CA PRO A 112 2.92 -8.86 12.33
C PRO A 112 2.45 -8.60 13.74
N GLY A 113 3.39 -8.26 14.61
CA GLY A 113 3.11 -7.92 16.00
C GLY A 113 2.18 -6.71 16.13
N LYS A 114 1.56 -6.57 17.28
CA LYS A 114 0.53 -5.54 17.56
C LYS A 114 1.03 -4.10 17.38
N ASN A 115 2.34 -3.87 17.43
CA ASN A 115 2.97 -2.56 17.34
C ASN A 115 3.87 -2.42 16.10
N VAL A 116 3.74 -3.32 15.13
CA VAL A 116 4.56 -3.35 13.93
C VAL A 116 3.76 -2.80 12.75
N CYS A 117 4.21 -1.69 12.16
CA CYS A 117 3.69 -1.24 10.89
C CYS A 117 4.11 -2.20 9.77
N VAL A 118 3.17 -2.60 8.93
CA VAL A 118 3.50 -3.42 7.77
C VAL A 118 4.16 -2.58 6.68
N TRP A 119 5.17 -3.15 6.06
CA TRP A 119 5.96 -2.49 5.04
C TRP A 119 5.70 -3.11 3.67
N ASN A 120 5.46 -2.27 2.65
CA ASN A 120 5.21 -2.69 1.26
C ASN A 120 4.24 -3.86 1.14
N VAL A 121 2.99 -3.60 1.44
CA VAL A 121 1.93 -4.60 1.55
C VAL A 121 1.69 -5.36 0.25
N ALA A 122 2.04 -4.80 -0.90
CA ALA A 122 2.06 -5.46 -2.20
C ALA A 122 2.99 -4.76 -3.18
N SER A 123 3.30 -5.44 -4.29
CA SER A 123 3.87 -4.79 -5.46
C SER A 123 2.79 -4.01 -6.23
N SER A 124 3.21 -3.06 -7.06
CA SER A 124 2.31 -2.33 -7.96
C SER A 124 1.57 -3.23 -8.97
N VAL A 125 2.02 -4.45 -9.15
CA VAL A 125 1.52 -5.39 -10.17
C VAL A 125 0.40 -6.29 -9.62
N LYS A 126 0.51 -6.74 -8.36
CA LYS A 126 -0.47 -7.66 -7.77
C LYS A 126 -0.98 -7.11 -6.43
N PRO A 127 -2.29 -7.00 -6.24
CA PRO A 127 -2.85 -6.49 -4.99
C PRO A 127 -2.65 -7.46 -3.84
N SER A 128 -2.46 -6.95 -2.63
CA SER A 128 -2.62 -7.72 -1.40
C SER A 128 -4.10 -7.98 -1.13
N LEU A 129 -4.42 -9.21 -0.75
CA LEU A 129 -5.79 -9.64 -0.54
C LEU A 129 -6.17 -9.55 0.94
N VAL A 130 -7.39 -9.10 1.20
CA VAL A 130 -8.03 -9.14 2.51
C VAL A 130 -9.13 -10.19 2.43
N SER A 131 -9.11 -11.14 3.37
CA SER A 131 -10.18 -12.13 3.56
C SER A 131 -10.54 -12.15 5.03
N GLY A 132 -11.82 -11.93 5.33
CA GLY A 132 -12.29 -11.74 6.70
C GLY A 132 -11.76 -10.47 7.35
N GLY A 133 -11.56 -10.49 8.67
CA GLY A 133 -11.05 -9.36 9.43
C GLY A 133 -9.54 -9.40 9.56
N VAL A 134 -8.83 -8.46 8.94
CA VAL A 134 -7.39 -8.28 9.06
C VAL A 134 -7.09 -7.03 9.86
N LYS A 135 -6.29 -7.15 10.92
CA LYS A 135 -5.88 -6.03 11.77
C LYS A 135 -4.40 -5.74 11.56
N LEU A 136 -4.08 -4.52 11.15
CA LEU A 136 -2.72 -4.02 11.01
C LEU A 136 -2.50 -2.86 11.99
N PHE A 137 -1.35 -2.79 12.62
CA PHE A 137 -1.01 -1.66 13.47
C PHE A 137 -0.91 -0.36 12.65
N GLY A 138 -0.30 -0.42 11.47
CA GLY A 138 -0.20 0.66 10.51
C GLY A 138 0.40 0.16 9.19
N ILE A 139 0.44 1.04 8.19
CA ILE A 139 0.91 0.73 6.83
C ILE A 139 2.00 1.72 6.43
N ARG A 140 3.10 1.21 5.88
CA ARG A 140 4.17 2.01 5.28
C ARG A 140 4.36 1.64 3.82
N VAL A 141 4.43 2.62 2.94
CA VAL A 141 4.76 2.44 1.52
C VAL A 141 6.01 3.25 1.23
N GLU A 142 7.15 2.60 1.36
CA GLU A 142 8.46 3.25 1.33
C GLU A 142 9.42 2.65 0.28
N ASP A 143 9.08 1.49 -0.33
CA ASP A 143 9.94 0.86 -1.34
C ASP A 143 10.07 1.76 -2.58
N PRO A 144 11.29 2.17 -2.97
CA PRO A 144 11.51 3.02 -4.13
C PRO A 144 10.95 2.45 -5.44
N ALA A 145 10.97 1.14 -5.62
CA ALA A 145 10.48 0.49 -6.84
C ALA A 145 8.96 0.40 -6.93
N VAL A 146 8.25 0.56 -5.82
CA VAL A 146 6.79 0.44 -5.77
C VAL A 146 6.14 1.82 -5.83
N LYS A 147 5.44 2.14 -6.93
CA LYS A 147 4.70 3.41 -7.07
C LYS A 147 3.33 3.36 -6.41
N THR A 148 2.63 2.25 -6.55
CA THR A 148 1.27 2.11 -6.01
C THR A 148 1.11 0.77 -5.30
N VAL A 149 0.64 0.81 -4.06
CA VAL A 149 0.22 -0.37 -3.32
C VAL A 149 -1.29 -0.48 -3.34
N ILE A 150 -1.80 -1.65 -3.69
CA ILE A 150 -3.23 -1.95 -3.73
C ILE A 150 -3.55 -3.01 -2.68
N VAL A 151 -4.48 -2.70 -1.79
CA VAL A 151 -5.07 -3.65 -0.84
C VAL A 151 -6.53 -3.82 -1.19
N ARG A 152 -6.98 -5.03 -1.52
CA ARG A 152 -8.36 -5.26 -1.95
C ARG A 152 -9.01 -6.42 -1.20
N SER A 153 -10.35 -6.42 -1.16
CA SER A 153 -11.16 -7.56 -0.74
C SER A 153 -10.93 -8.77 -1.64
N LYS A 154 -10.94 -9.97 -1.06
CA LYS A 154 -10.93 -11.22 -1.82
C LYS A 154 -12.30 -11.49 -2.46
N GLY A 155 -13.37 -10.82 -2.00
CA GLY A 155 -14.69 -10.89 -2.61
C GLY A 155 -15.84 -11.12 -1.65
N SER A 156 -15.59 -11.17 -0.33
CA SER A 156 -16.64 -11.28 0.68
C SER A 156 -17.04 -9.92 1.24
N SER A 157 -18.33 -9.74 1.51
CA SER A 157 -18.84 -8.53 2.21
C SER A 157 -18.31 -8.38 3.63
N GLY A 158 -17.82 -9.49 4.23
CA GLY A 158 -17.16 -9.52 5.55
C GLY A 158 -15.68 -9.15 5.52
N ASP A 159 -15.08 -9.03 4.34
CA ASP A 159 -13.66 -8.64 4.22
C ASP A 159 -13.47 -7.22 4.73
N ARG A 160 -12.56 -7.06 5.69
CA ARG A 160 -12.34 -5.78 6.37
C ARG A 160 -10.89 -5.64 6.78
N LEU A 161 -10.33 -4.49 6.49
CA LEU A 161 -9.02 -4.07 6.95
C LEU A 161 -9.17 -3.11 8.13
N VAL A 162 -8.62 -3.46 9.28
CA VAL A 162 -8.53 -2.57 10.43
C VAL A 162 -7.16 -1.91 10.45
N ILE A 163 -7.12 -0.59 10.40
CA ILE A 163 -5.89 0.22 10.52
C ILE A 163 -5.84 0.79 11.94
N GLY A 164 -4.82 0.46 12.67
CA GLY A 164 -4.61 0.82 14.06
C GLY A 164 -3.77 2.10 14.25
N PRO A 165 -3.27 2.31 15.47
CA PRO A 165 -2.59 3.55 15.87
C PRO A 165 -1.32 3.89 15.09
N GLY A 166 -0.67 2.92 14.44
CA GLY A 166 0.48 3.16 13.57
C GLY A 166 0.16 3.99 12.33
N GLY A 167 -1.12 4.11 11.97
CA GLY A 167 -1.59 4.95 10.89
C GLY A 167 -1.05 4.58 9.51
N ILE A 168 -0.85 5.60 8.66
CA ILE A 168 -0.34 5.44 7.29
C ILE A 168 0.85 6.37 7.08
N ARG A 169 1.91 5.84 6.48
CA ARG A 169 3.06 6.62 6.03
C ARG A 169 3.42 6.24 4.61
N LEU A 170 3.50 7.24 3.74
CA LEU A 170 3.98 7.08 2.38
C LEU A 170 5.33 7.77 2.22
N ALA A 171 6.18 7.26 1.34
CA ALA A 171 7.28 8.02 0.77
C ALA A 171 6.79 8.87 -0.41
N GLU A 172 7.61 9.79 -0.87
CA GLU A 172 7.29 10.70 -1.96
C GLU A 172 6.92 9.96 -3.25
N GLY A 173 5.89 10.44 -3.96
CA GLY A 173 5.39 9.88 -5.21
C GLY A 173 4.70 8.52 -5.07
N LYS A 174 4.40 8.07 -3.84
CA LYS A 174 3.74 6.78 -3.59
C LYS A 174 2.25 6.92 -3.39
N ASN A 175 1.51 5.90 -3.81
CA ASN A 175 0.07 5.84 -3.64
C ASN A 175 -0.34 4.56 -2.89
N LEU A 176 -1.35 4.67 -2.04
CA LEU A 176 -1.99 3.54 -1.38
C LEU A 176 -3.47 3.50 -1.75
N GLN A 177 -3.91 2.41 -2.36
CA GLN A 177 -5.31 2.19 -2.70
C GLN A 177 -5.91 1.11 -1.79
N LEU A 178 -6.92 1.49 -1.04
CA LEU A 178 -7.69 0.60 -0.17
C LEU A 178 -9.02 0.28 -0.84
N ARG A 179 -9.13 -0.92 -1.39
CA ARG A 179 -10.31 -1.42 -2.11
C ARG A 179 -10.97 -2.56 -1.33
N THR A 180 -11.19 -2.34 -0.06
CA THR A 180 -11.84 -3.25 0.89
C THR A 180 -12.55 -2.42 1.95
N ASN A 181 -13.45 -3.02 2.71
CA ASN A 181 -14.00 -2.30 3.86
C ASN A 181 -12.87 -1.90 4.80
N VAL A 182 -12.89 -0.65 5.24
CA VAL A 182 -11.86 -0.08 6.12
C VAL A 182 -12.48 0.26 7.48
N GLN A 183 -11.82 -0.18 8.52
CA GLN A 183 -12.11 0.22 9.89
C GLN A 183 -10.92 0.97 10.48
N LEU A 184 -11.15 2.17 10.94
CA LEU A 184 -10.14 2.98 11.60
C LEU A 184 -10.22 2.78 13.12
N ALA A 185 -9.08 2.61 13.78
CA ALA A 185 -9.03 2.33 15.21
C ALA A 185 -7.96 3.15 15.93
N GLY A 186 -8.38 3.84 16.98
CA GLY A 186 -7.50 4.62 17.84
C GLY A 186 -7.01 5.93 17.22
N ARG A 187 -6.09 6.59 17.92
CA ARG A 187 -5.44 7.79 17.41
C ARG A 187 -4.37 7.41 16.40
N GLN A 188 -4.40 8.01 15.22
CA GLN A 188 -3.47 7.70 14.13
C GLN A 188 -3.01 8.95 13.39
N SER A 189 -1.80 8.87 12.86
CA SER A 189 -1.23 9.89 11.98
C SER A 189 -1.08 9.33 10.56
N TRP A 190 -1.56 10.08 9.59
CA TRP A 190 -1.38 9.81 8.17
C TRP A 190 -0.40 10.83 7.60
N ASN A 191 0.85 10.39 7.41
CA ASN A 191 1.92 11.22 6.87
C ASN A 191 2.05 10.93 5.37
N ILE A 192 1.58 11.88 4.57
CA ILE A 192 1.48 11.76 3.12
C ILE A 192 2.29 12.88 2.49
N PRO A 193 3.38 12.60 1.76
CA PRO A 193 4.12 13.64 1.05
C PRO A 193 3.28 14.29 -0.05
N GLY A 194 3.70 15.47 -0.49
CA GLY A 194 3.12 16.12 -1.66
C GLY A 194 3.23 15.23 -2.90
N GLY A 195 2.22 15.28 -3.78
CA GLY A 195 2.14 14.41 -4.95
C GLY A 195 1.79 12.94 -4.67
N SER A 196 1.66 12.57 -3.39
CA SER A 196 1.26 11.22 -2.94
C SER A 196 -0.21 11.16 -2.55
N ALA A 197 -0.81 9.96 -2.59
CA ALA A 197 -2.23 9.81 -2.28
C ALA A 197 -2.56 8.54 -1.48
N VAL A 198 -3.53 8.67 -0.56
CA VAL A 198 -4.27 7.56 0.02
C VAL A 198 -5.69 7.59 -0.55
N GLU A 199 -6.10 6.53 -1.20
CA GLU A 199 -7.40 6.40 -1.83
C GLU A 199 -8.19 5.25 -1.21
N ILE A 200 -9.39 5.53 -0.69
CA ILE A 200 -10.36 4.52 -0.28
C ILE A 200 -11.44 4.52 -1.35
N LYS A 201 -11.56 3.42 -2.08
CA LYS A 201 -12.41 3.35 -3.27
C LYS A 201 -13.02 1.98 -3.52
N PRO A 202 -14.04 1.89 -4.39
CA PRO A 202 -14.74 0.65 -4.67
C PRO A 202 -13.82 -0.52 -4.97
N SER A 203 -14.21 -1.71 -4.48
CA SER A 203 -13.53 -2.96 -4.79
C SER A 203 -14.12 -3.56 -6.07
N PRO A 204 -13.31 -3.87 -7.09
CA PRO A 204 -13.79 -4.62 -8.25
C PRO A 204 -14.02 -6.08 -7.82
N VAL A 205 -15.26 -6.46 -7.66
CA VAL A 205 -15.66 -7.85 -7.40
C VAL A 205 -16.57 -8.29 -8.54
N GLN A 206 -16.17 -9.33 -9.27
CA GLN A 206 -16.96 -9.89 -10.40
C GLN A 206 -17.49 -8.82 -11.36
N GLU A 207 -16.62 -7.92 -11.82
CA GLU A 207 -16.92 -6.83 -12.77
C GLU A 207 -17.87 -5.72 -12.25
N LYS A 208 -18.34 -5.82 -11.00
CA LYS A 208 -19.14 -4.78 -10.37
C LYS A 208 -18.30 -4.03 -9.33
N ALA A 209 -18.34 -2.72 -9.39
CA ALA A 209 -17.75 -1.87 -8.35
C ALA A 209 -18.61 -1.95 -7.09
N MET A 210 -18.11 -2.61 -6.04
CA MET A 210 -18.80 -2.64 -4.75
C MET A 210 -18.33 -1.45 -3.88
N PRO A 211 -19.29 -0.65 -3.38
CA PRO A 211 -18.96 0.42 -2.44
C PRO A 211 -18.23 -0.11 -1.21
N VAL A 212 -17.25 0.64 -0.75
CA VAL A 212 -16.45 0.30 0.43
C VAL A 212 -17.07 0.93 1.67
N ARG A 213 -17.22 0.16 2.73
CA ARG A 213 -17.65 0.68 4.02
C ARG A 213 -16.46 1.28 4.78
N LEU A 214 -16.64 2.49 5.28
CA LEU A 214 -15.72 3.14 6.21
C LEU A 214 -16.36 3.19 7.58
N SER A 215 -15.70 2.61 8.58
CA SER A 215 -16.25 2.45 9.93
C SER A 215 -15.18 2.65 11.00
N GLY A 216 -15.58 2.64 12.26
CA GLY A 216 -14.67 2.60 13.38
C GLY A 216 -14.73 3.83 14.28
N GLN A 217 -13.86 3.82 15.29
CA GLN A 217 -13.66 4.93 16.21
C GLN A 217 -12.19 5.33 16.19
N ALA A 218 -11.91 6.52 15.67
CA ALA A 218 -10.54 6.99 15.48
C ALA A 218 -10.42 8.51 15.55
N GLU A 219 -9.23 8.96 15.91
CA GLU A 219 -8.78 10.33 15.73
C GLU A 219 -7.66 10.31 14.68
N VAL A 220 -7.93 10.85 13.49
CA VAL A 220 -7.02 10.77 12.34
C VAL A 220 -6.45 12.15 12.05
N HIS A 221 -5.15 12.30 12.22
CA HIS A 221 -4.41 13.49 11.84
C HIS A 221 -3.74 13.25 10.49
N VAL A 222 -4.21 13.96 9.46
CA VAL A 222 -3.62 13.93 8.11
C VAL A 222 -2.73 15.15 7.97
N THR A 223 -1.44 14.88 7.72
CA THR A 223 -0.43 15.93 7.54
C THR A 223 0.34 15.67 6.26
N GLN A 224 0.74 16.74 5.58
CA GLN A 224 1.75 16.64 4.55
C GLN A 224 3.10 16.37 5.24
N ALA A 225 3.74 15.25 4.90
CA ALA A 225 5.10 15.00 5.33
C ALA A 225 6.06 15.99 4.62
N GLU A 226 7.07 16.45 5.33
CA GLU A 226 8.13 17.22 4.71
C GLU A 226 8.83 16.35 3.65
N GLY A 227 8.75 16.75 2.40
CA GLY A 227 9.50 16.16 1.30
C GLY A 227 10.78 16.94 1.08
N GLY A 228 11.83 16.28 0.60
CA GLY A 228 13.15 16.89 0.36
C GLY A 228 13.21 17.87 -0.82
N GLY A 229 12.09 18.33 -1.37
CA GLY A 229 12.01 19.29 -2.45
C GLY A 229 10.82 20.26 -2.27
N GLU A 230 10.86 21.38 -2.94
CA GLU A 230 9.72 22.32 -3.05
C GLU A 230 8.58 21.68 -3.85
N THR A 231 7.94 20.65 -3.32
CA THR A 231 6.76 20.07 -3.96
C THR A 231 5.58 21.01 -3.78
N VAL A 232 5.18 21.65 -4.87
CA VAL A 232 4.00 22.51 -4.94
C VAL A 232 2.71 21.71 -4.75
N GLU A 233 2.75 20.40 -5.02
CA GLU A 233 1.59 19.52 -4.99
C GLU A 233 1.12 19.18 -3.58
N ALA A 234 -0.20 19.12 -3.40
CA ALA A 234 -0.81 18.72 -2.13
C ALA A 234 -0.69 17.19 -1.88
N ALA A 235 -0.63 16.81 -0.62
CA ALA A 235 -0.90 15.46 -0.17
C ALA A 235 -2.40 15.15 -0.30
N ARG A 236 -2.77 14.00 -0.87
CA ARG A 236 -4.17 13.73 -1.21
C ARG A 236 -4.76 12.57 -0.43
N VAL A 237 -6.00 12.76 0.04
CA VAL A 237 -6.87 11.70 0.55
C VAL A 237 -8.15 11.68 -0.29
N VAL A 238 -8.44 10.58 -0.95
CA VAL A 238 -9.64 10.45 -1.79
C VAL A 238 -10.55 9.38 -1.20
N LEU A 239 -11.79 9.76 -0.92
CA LEU A 239 -12.87 8.88 -0.49
C LEU A 239 -13.87 8.75 -1.64
N GLU A 240 -13.77 7.66 -2.40
CA GLU A 240 -14.58 7.43 -3.60
C GLU A 240 -15.69 6.42 -3.32
N GLN A 241 -16.96 6.83 -3.47
CA GLN A 241 -18.15 5.98 -3.25
C GLN A 241 -18.11 5.22 -1.91
N VAL A 242 -17.60 5.88 -0.87
CA VAL A 242 -17.48 5.30 0.46
C VAL A 242 -18.82 5.38 1.18
N LEU A 243 -19.22 4.30 1.84
CA LEU A 243 -20.40 4.24 2.70
C LEU A 243 -19.97 4.35 4.17
N PRO A 244 -20.10 5.52 4.81
CA PRO A 244 -19.84 5.65 6.23
C PRO A 244 -20.83 4.79 7.03
N SER A 245 -20.29 3.92 7.89
CA SER A 245 -21.10 3.00 8.69
C SER A 245 -20.57 2.98 10.12
N ALA A 246 -21.36 3.44 11.07
CA ALA A 246 -20.98 3.52 12.48
C ALA A 246 -19.61 4.21 12.68
N LEU A 247 -19.36 5.28 11.91
CA LEU A 247 -18.11 6.02 11.94
C LEU A 247 -18.17 7.07 13.05
N LYS A 248 -17.36 6.88 14.09
CA LYS A 248 -17.14 7.85 15.19
C LYS A 248 -15.73 8.39 15.10
N CYS A 249 -15.43 9.01 13.96
CA CYS A 249 -14.09 9.54 13.71
C CYS A 249 -14.05 11.06 13.85
N SER A 250 -12.87 11.57 14.20
CA SER A 250 -12.49 12.95 13.95
C SER A 250 -11.29 12.98 13.02
N TRP A 251 -11.36 13.83 12.01
CA TRP A 251 -10.30 14.06 11.04
C TRP A 251 -9.73 15.45 11.26
N THR A 252 -8.43 15.57 11.34
CA THR A 252 -7.74 16.86 11.32
C THR A 252 -6.86 16.93 10.11
N LEU A 253 -7.19 17.83 9.17
CA LEU A 253 -6.40 18.09 7.97
C LEU A 253 -5.53 19.32 8.25
N SER A 254 -4.22 19.21 8.04
CA SER A 254 -3.28 20.32 8.29
C SER A 254 -2.15 20.38 7.26
N GLY A 255 -1.68 21.60 6.96
CA GLY A 255 -0.71 21.84 5.91
C GLY A 255 -1.34 21.70 4.52
N LYS A 256 -0.55 21.49 3.48
CA LYS A 256 -1.03 21.31 2.10
C LYS A 256 -1.65 19.93 1.89
N VAL A 257 -2.76 19.66 2.57
CA VAL A 257 -3.54 18.41 2.47
C VAL A 257 -4.84 18.69 1.75
N GLU A 258 -5.19 17.87 0.77
CA GLU A 258 -6.46 17.89 0.07
C GLU A 258 -7.22 16.59 0.35
N MET A 259 -8.40 16.69 0.97
CA MET A 259 -9.34 15.58 1.10
C MET A 259 -10.50 15.79 0.12
N THR A 260 -10.77 14.79 -0.70
CA THR A 260 -11.81 14.85 -1.74
C THR A 260 -12.83 13.73 -1.56
N LEU A 261 -14.12 14.09 -1.53
CA LEU A 261 -15.22 13.15 -1.61
C LEU A 261 -15.62 12.99 -3.09
N LYS A 262 -15.68 11.76 -3.59
CA LYS A 262 -15.94 11.48 -5.00
C LYS A 262 -17.04 10.44 -5.18
N GLY A 263 -17.96 10.68 -6.12
CA GLY A 263 -19.07 9.77 -6.41
C GLY A 263 -20.11 9.70 -5.29
N MET A 264 -20.23 10.77 -4.51
CA MET A 264 -21.19 10.91 -3.41
C MET A 264 -22.07 12.16 -3.54
N GLU A 265 -22.16 12.70 -4.75
CA GLU A 265 -22.89 13.91 -5.08
C GLU A 265 -24.36 13.78 -4.67
N GLY A 266 -24.90 14.80 -4.06
CA GLY A 266 -26.29 14.85 -3.55
C GLY A 266 -26.57 13.96 -2.33
N LYS A 267 -25.64 13.11 -1.90
CA LYS A 267 -25.81 12.20 -0.78
C LYS A 267 -25.46 12.86 0.55
N ALA A 268 -26.18 12.49 1.61
CA ALA A 268 -25.78 12.81 2.97
C ALA A 268 -24.59 11.95 3.38
N VAL A 269 -23.50 12.60 3.80
CA VAL A 269 -22.25 11.92 4.18
C VAL A 269 -21.89 12.25 5.61
N ASN A 270 -21.79 11.22 6.45
CA ASN A 270 -21.34 11.36 7.83
C ASN A 270 -19.93 10.78 7.99
N LEU A 271 -18.92 11.63 7.90
CA LEU A 271 -17.51 11.27 8.15
C LEU A 271 -17.11 11.41 9.64
N GLY A 272 -18.05 11.72 10.52
CA GLY A 272 -17.76 12.21 11.87
C GLY A 272 -17.39 13.70 11.84
N LYS A 273 -16.46 14.15 12.66
CA LYS A 273 -15.99 15.55 12.63
C LYS A 273 -14.79 15.70 11.73
N VAL A 274 -14.78 16.74 10.88
CA VAL A 274 -13.64 17.08 10.00
C VAL A 274 -13.21 18.50 10.33
N PHE A 275 -12.00 18.64 10.86
CA PHE A 275 -11.38 19.93 11.15
C PHE A 275 -10.45 20.28 9.97
N VAL A 276 -10.73 21.36 9.28
CA VAL A 276 -9.96 21.84 8.12
C VAL A 276 -9.12 23.03 8.57
N LYS A 277 -7.83 22.80 8.82
CA LYS A 277 -6.89 23.83 9.29
C LYS A 277 -6.30 24.62 8.12
N GLN A 278 -5.61 25.69 8.45
CA GLN A 278 -4.91 26.53 7.48
C GLN A 278 -4.05 25.70 6.52
N GLY A 279 -4.15 26.01 5.22
CA GLY A 279 -3.43 25.33 4.15
C GLY A 279 -4.10 24.03 3.66
N ALA A 280 -5.04 23.46 4.42
CA ALA A 280 -5.77 22.26 4.00
C ALA A 280 -7.03 22.60 3.22
N VAL A 281 -7.45 21.68 2.35
CA VAL A 281 -8.63 21.77 1.50
C VAL A 281 -9.52 20.55 1.69
N LEU A 282 -10.83 20.77 1.84
CA LEU A 282 -11.85 19.74 1.80
C LEU A 282 -12.77 19.97 0.60
N ASN A 283 -12.74 19.09 -0.37
CA ASN A 283 -13.61 19.10 -1.55
C ASN A 283 -14.80 18.16 -1.33
N LEU A 284 -15.97 18.71 -1.19
CA LEU A 284 -17.22 17.97 -0.97
C LEU A 284 -17.82 17.42 -2.27
N ASN A 285 -17.49 18.04 -3.42
CA ASN A 285 -18.02 17.68 -4.75
C ASN A 285 -19.53 17.45 -4.75
N GLY A 286 -20.30 18.40 -4.22
CA GLY A 286 -21.75 18.32 -4.16
C GLY A 286 -22.32 17.30 -3.17
N SER A 287 -21.49 16.63 -2.36
CA SER A 287 -21.97 15.82 -1.23
C SER A 287 -22.42 16.72 -0.08
N ARG A 288 -23.37 16.22 0.73
CA ARG A 288 -23.95 16.98 1.85
C ARG A 288 -23.42 16.44 3.16
N PRO A 289 -22.43 17.08 3.81
CA PRO A 289 -21.99 16.68 5.14
C PRO A 289 -23.10 16.87 6.16
N VAL A 290 -23.14 16.02 7.18
CA VAL A 290 -24.07 16.20 8.31
C VAL A 290 -23.78 17.54 8.97
N ALA A 291 -24.83 18.28 9.34
CA ALA A 291 -24.70 19.60 9.95
C ALA A 291 -23.76 19.56 11.18
N GLY A 292 -22.82 20.51 11.25
CA GLY A 292 -21.84 20.60 12.32
C GLY A 292 -20.71 19.55 12.27
N SER A 293 -20.66 18.70 11.23
CA SER A 293 -19.58 17.72 11.06
C SER A 293 -18.31 18.33 10.46
N VAL A 294 -18.41 19.46 9.76
CA VAL A 294 -17.25 20.16 9.19
C VAL A 294 -17.00 21.44 10.00
N VAL A 295 -15.78 21.54 10.53
CA VAL A 295 -15.30 22.69 11.31
C VAL A 295 -14.14 23.33 10.55
N ASN A 296 -14.39 24.47 9.93
CA ASN A 296 -13.34 25.22 9.24
C ASN A 296 -12.53 26.03 10.26
N GLN A 297 -11.22 25.77 10.30
CA GLN A 297 -10.25 26.41 11.17
C GLN A 297 -9.17 27.14 10.34
N GLY A 298 -9.59 27.88 9.32
CA GLY A 298 -8.70 28.66 8.44
C GLY A 298 -8.25 27.91 7.18
N GLY A 299 -8.81 26.73 6.90
CA GLY A 299 -8.62 26.02 5.64
C GLY A 299 -9.66 26.43 4.59
N MET A 300 -9.79 25.63 3.54
CA MET A 300 -10.75 25.81 2.46
C MET A 300 -11.75 24.65 2.44
N VAL A 301 -13.02 24.96 2.28
CA VAL A 301 -14.06 23.96 2.08
C VAL A 301 -14.79 24.30 0.78
N ASN A 302 -14.67 23.42 -0.21
CA ASN A 302 -15.32 23.56 -1.50
C ASN A 302 -16.57 22.66 -1.54
N PRO A 303 -17.73 23.20 -1.93
CA PRO A 303 -18.99 22.48 -1.96
C PRO A 303 -19.06 21.36 -3.02
#